data_00f287a1f9f8e7c64d74a1564846a3df
#
_entry.id   00f287a1f9f8e7c64d74a1564846a3df
#
_cell.length_a   1.000
_cell.length_b   1.000
_cell.length_c   1.000
_cell.angle_alpha   90.00
_cell.angle_beta   90.00
_cell.angle_gamma   90.00
#
_symmetry.space_group_name_H-M   'P 1'
#
loop_
_entity.id
_entity.type
_entity.pdbx_description
1 polymer ?
#
loop_
_entity_poly.entity_id
_entity_poly.type
_entity_poly.pdbx_seq_one_letter_code
_entity_poly.pdbx_strand_id
1 'polypeptide(L)'
;ARSSTRASGTLAVCMMKFGVFDHMDRAASALGQQFEDRLKLIELYEKSGFYAYHLAEHHATPLGMAPSPSVFLAAVAQRTNTLRFGPLVYTVNLYHPLRLIDEICMLDQMSNGRLELGVGRGISPYEVGYYGVDPATGPERFAEALDVILKGLTHKRLDHAGRFFTFKDVPMEMQPVQRPHPPLWYGANSLDSADRLARLGSNAVVGMKAEGVGQFSAHYRAAWKALGRADEDMPMIGLSRHVVVGDSDREAQAAAKRAFARWYDALIHLWRAHGVGLPRQMIPAEFEEAQEGGYIVAGSPATVRDRLKRDNNVAGINYCLCRLAFGDLSFEESKRSVELFAAEVMPAL
;
A
#
# COMPACT_ATOMS: atom_id res chain seq x y z
N ALA A 1 50.90 -11.97 24.38
CA ALA A 1 49.68 -12.63 23.92
C ALA A 1 48.46 -11.92 24.49
N ARG A 2 47.85 -11.08 23.70
CA ARG A 2 46.51 -10.51 23.99
C ARG A 2 45.55 -11.05 22.97
N SER A 3 44.68 -11.93 23.41
CA SER A 3 43.55 -12.49 22.68
C SER A 3 42.54 -11.40 22.41
N SER A 4 42.33 -11.05 21.15
CA SER A 4 41.22 -10.21 20.70
C SER A 4 40.01 -11.11 20.44
N THR A 5 39.10 -11.17 21.37
CA THR A 5 37.75 -11.70 21.16
C THR A 5 37.00 -10.80 20.18
N ARG A 6 36.79 -11.28 18.95
CA ARG A 6 35.85 -10.71 18.01
C ARG A 6 34.45 -10.89 18.59
N ALA A 7 33.79 -9.80 18.92
CA ALA A 7 32.37 -9.79 19.19
C ALA A 7 31.64 -10.19 17.90
N SER A 8 30.92 -11.29 17.93
CA SER A 8 29.98 -11.70 16.89
C SER A 8 28.82 -10.67 16.93
N GLY A 9 28.80 -9.77 15.95
CA GLY A 9 27.68 -8.89 15.72
C GLY A 9 26.45 -9.73 15.40
N THR A 10 25.56 -9.84 16.35
CA THR A 10 24.21 -10.36 16.15
C THR A 10 23.53 -9.37 15.20
N LEU A 11 23.35 -9.75 13.94
CA LEU A 11 22.44 -9.03 13.04
C LEU A 11 21.09 -8.89 13.77
N ALA A 12 20.71 -7.67 14.09
CA ALA A 12 19.38 -7.40 14.58
C ALA A 12 18.41 -7.92 13.50
N VAL A 13 17.73 -9.02 13.80
CA VAL A 13 16.65 -9.53 12.96
C VAL A 13 15.60 -8.44 12.94
N CYS A 14 15.54 -7.70 11.84
CA CYS A 14 14.49 -6.70 11.64
C CYS A 14 13.16 -7.47 11.64
N MET A 15 12.39 -7.34 12.73
CA MET A 15 11.11 -8.03 12.87
C MET A 15 10.20 -7.65 11.69
N MET A 16 9.58 -8.65 11.07
CA MET A 16 8.60 -8.45 10.00
C MET A 16 7.48 -7.53 10.47
N LYS A 17 7.21 -6.48 9.71
CA LYS A 17 6.03 -5.63 9.96
C LYS A 17 4.87 -6.08 9.09
N PHE A 18 3.66 -5.91 9.61
CA PHE A 18 2.42 -6.27 8.92
C PHE A 18 1.59 -5.02 8.68
N GLY A 19 1.08 -4.87 7.48
CA GLY A 19 0.14 -3.81 7.14
C GLY A 19 -1.10 -4.37 6.45
N VAL A 20 -2.10 -3.52 6.35
CA VAL A 20 -3.33 -3.83 5.62
C VAL A 20 -3.42 -2.94 4.39
N PHE A 21 -3.78 -3.53 3.26
CA PHE A 21 -4.12 -2.82 2.03
C PHE A 21 -5.58 -3.04 1.69
N ASP A 22 -6.30 -1.96 1.45
CA ASP A 22 -7.72 -1.97 1.19
C ASP A 22 -8.04 -1.20 -0.08
N HIS A 23 -8.74 -1.83 -1.01
CA HIS A 23 -9.32 -1.13 -2.15
C HIS A 23 -10.63 -0.42 -1.78
N MET A 24 -11.26 -0.82 -0.68
CA MET A 24 -12.63 -0.45 -0.35
C MET A 24 -13.57 -0.81 -1.50
N ASP A 25 -13.38 -2.00 -2.09
CA ASP A 25 -14.21 -2.47 -3.19
C ASP A 25 -15.65 -2.72 -2.71
N ARG A 26 -16.60 -2.60 -3.64
CA ARG A 26 -18.02 -2.58 -3.32
C ARG A 26 -18.50 -3.88 -2.71
N ALA A 27 -18.90 -3.82 -1.44
CA ALA A 27 -19.55 -4.90 -0.72
C ALA A 27 -21.05 -5.02 -1.08
N ALA A 28 -21.70 -6.07 -0.58
CA ALA A 28 -23.15 -6.26 -0.75
C ALA A 28 -23.99 -5.33 0.14
N SER A 29 -23.44 -4.82 1.24
CA SER A 29 -24.10 -3.92 2.18
C SER A 29 -24.31 -2.52 1.63
N ALA A 30 -25.16 -1.72 2.28
CA ALA A 30 -25.27 -0.30 2.01
C ALA A 30 -23.95 0.41 2.28
N LEU A 31 -23.59 1.43 1.47
CA LEU A 31 -22.28 2.09 1.56
C LEU A 31 -21.99 2.67 2.94
N GLY A 32 -22.98 3.30 3.59
CA GLY A 32 -22.80 3.83 4.96
C GLY A 32 -22.42 2.73 5.96
N GLN A 33 -23.04 1.54 5.84
CA GLN A 33 -22.70 0.39 6.67
C GLN A 33 -21.32 -0.16 6.31
N GLN A 34 -20.96 -0.22 5.03
CA GLN A 34 -19.64 -0.65 4.59
C GLN A 34 -18.53 0.24 5.16
N PHE A 35 -18.72 1.57 5.17
CA PHE A 35 -17.75 2.48 5.77
C PHE A 35 -17.60 2.26 7.28
N GLU A 36 -18.72 2.11 8.01
CA GLU A 36 -18.67 1.85 9.45
C GLU A 36 -18.03 0.49 9.78
N ASP A 37 -18.37 -0.55 9.04
CA ASP A 37 -17.77 -1.88 9.22
C ASP A 37 -16.26 -1.84 8.94
N ARG A 38 -15.84 -1.08 7.94
CA ARG A 38 -14.42 -0.92 7.64
C ARG A 38 -13.68 -0.16 8.73
N LEU A 39 -14.27 0.90 9.30
CA LEU A 39 -13.69 1.63 10.43
C LEU A 39 -13.55 0.72 11.67
N LYS A 40 -14.54 -0.16 11.96
CA LYS A 40 -14.44 -1.15 13.03
C LYS A 40 -13.33 -2.17 12.79
N LEU A 41 -13.13 -2.61 11.55
CA LEU A 41 -11.98 -3.47 11.20
C LEU A 41 -10.64 -2.74 11.39
N ILE A 42 -10.57 -1.45 11.07
CA ILE A 42 -9.36 -0.64 11.25
C ILE A 42 -9.02 -0.50 12.74
N GLU A 43 -10.02 -0.29 13.61
CA GLU A 43 -9.82 -0.34 15.05
C GLU A 43 -9.32 -1.71 15.54
N LEU A 44 -9.79 -2.80 14.90
CA LEU A 44 -9.30 -4.14 15.20
C LEU A 44 -7.86 -4.33 14.73
N TYR A 45 -7.47 -3.80 13.55
CA TYR A 45 -6.08 -3.83 13.09
C TYR A 45 -5.14 -3.13 14.08
N GLU A 46 -5.53 -1.98 14.61
CA GLU A 46 -4.77 -1.30 15.66
C GLU A 46 -4.59 -2.19 16.90
N LYS A 47 -5.69 -2.74 17.44
CA LYS A 47 -5.68 -3.62 18.60
C LYS A 47 -4.85 -4.89 18.38
N SER A 48 -4.78 -5.34 17.14
CA SER A 48 -4.04 -6.54 16.71
C SER A 48 -2.57 -6.29 16.41
N GLY A 49 -2.09 -5.04 16.53
CA GLY A 49 -0.68 -4.71 16.36
C GLY A 49 -0.20 -4.58 14.91
N PHE A 50 -1.10 -4.37 13.96
CA PHE A 50 -0.67 -4.02 12.60
C PHE A 50 0.05 -2.67 12.58
N TYR A 51 1.06 -2.56 11.71
CA TYR A 51 1.87 -1.35 11.58
C TYR A 51 1.10 -0.21 10.90
N ALA A 52 0.43 -0.50 9.77
CA ALA A 52 -0.28 0.53 9.03
C ALA A 52 -1.49 -0.02 8.25
N TYR A 53 -2.45 0.89 8.02
CA TYR A 53 -3.56 0.72 7.10
C TYR A 53 -3.34 1.58 5.86
N HIS A 54 -3.41 0.98 4.67
CA HIS A 54 -3.24 1.64 3.40
C HIS A 54 -4.50 1.54 2.55
N LEU A 55 -4.98 2.69 2.06
CA LEU A 55 -6.18 2.80 1.23
C LEU A 55 -5.80 3.07 -0.22
N ALA A 56 -6.35 2.29 -1.15
CA ALA A 56 -6.23 2.56 -2.57
C ALA A 56 -7.14 3.71 -3.02
N GLU A 57 -6.76 4.38 -4.10
CA GLU A 57 -7.59 5.37 -4.78
C GLU A 57 -8.02 4.87 -6.16
N HIS A 58 -9.33 4.72 -6.34
CA HIS A 58 -9.95 4.35 -7.61
C HIS A 58 -11.23 5.15 -7.84
N HIS A 59 -11.52 5.47 -9.10
CA HIS A 59 -12.63 6.34 -9.51
C HIS A 59 -13.51 5.69 -10.56
N ALA A 60 -14.83 5.96 -10.49
CA ALA A 60 -15.82 5.48 -11.45
C ALA A 60 -15.83 3.94 -11.63
N THR A 61 -15.46 3.19 -10.60
CA THR A 61 -15.36 1.74 -10.60
C THR A 61 -15.82 1.15 -9.27
N PRO A 62 -16.42 -0.05 -9.26
CA PRO A 62 -16.73 -0.73 -7.99
C PRO A 62 -15.49 -1.17 -7.21
N LEU A 63 -14.28 -1.01 -7.76
CA LEU A 63 -13.04 -1.34 -7.06
C LEU A 63 -12.73 -0.39 -5.89
N GLY A 64 -13.21 0.87 -5.94
CA GLY A 64 -12.91 1.85 -4.88
C GLY A 64 -14.14 2.68 -4.49
N MET A 65 -14.75 2.34 -3.35
CA MET A 65 -15.89 3.11 -2.81
C MET A 65 -15.46 4.26 -1.89
N ALA A 66 -14.16 4.46 -1.68
CA ALA A 66 -13.56 5.62 -1.03
C ALA A 66 -12.69 6.41 -2.03
N PRO A 67 -13.29 7.00 -3.08
CA PRO A 67 -12.54 7.64 -4.17
C PRO A 67 -11.81 8.92 -3.76
N SER A 68 -12.07 9.44 -2.58
CA SER A 68 -11.30 10.53 -1.96
C SER A 68 -10.61 9.99 -0.71
N PRO A 69 -9.36 9.50 -0.83
CA PRO A 69 -8.67 8.90 0.31
C PRO A 69 -8.61 9.83 1.52
N SER A 70 -8.35 11.11 1.33
CA SER A 70 -8.25 12.08 2.43
C SER A 70 -9.51 12.15 3.28
N VAL A 71 -10.71 12.03 2.67
CA VAL A 71 -11.99 12.06 3.40
C VAL A 71 -12.13 10.84 4.32
N PHE A 72 -11.86 9.64 3.81
CA PHE A 72 -11.95 8.43 4.62
C PHE A 72 -10.82 8.33 5.65
N LEU A 73 -9.60 8.69 5.26
CA LEU A 73 -8.44 8.66 6.15
C LEU A 73 -8.54 9.68 7.29
N ALA A 74 -9.28 10.78 7.12
CA ALA A 74 -9.59 11.69 8.23
C ALA A 74 -10.45 10.99 9.30
N ALA A 75 -11.41 10.15 8.91
CA ALA A 75 -12.16 9.34 9.85
C ALA A 75 -11.26 8.28 10.53
N VAL A 76 -10.37 7.63 9.78
CA VAL A 76 -9.37 6.70 10.35
C VAL A 76 -8.49 7.38 11.39
N ALA A 77 -8.02 8.59 11.10
CA ALA A 77 -7.19 9.38 12.03
C ALA A 77 -7.87 9.61 13.38
N GLN A 78 -9.19 9.79 13.38
CA GLN A 78 -9.99 10.04 14.59
C GLN A 78 -10.43 8.76 15.32
N ARG A 79 -10.43 7.60 14.63
CA ARG A 79 -10.83 6.31 15.18
C ARG A 79 -9.65 5.50 15.74
N THR A 80 -8.42 5.93 15.46
CA THR A 80 -7.17 5.24 15.86
C THR A 80 -6.23 6.18 16.57
N ASN A 81 -5.31 5.62 17.39
CA ASN A 81 -4.35 6.39 18.20
C ASN A 81 -2.89 6.09 17.85
N THR A 82 -2.59 4.87 17.45
CA THR A 82 -1.21 4.38 17.21
C THR A 82 -1.01 3.81 15.82
N LEU A 83 -2.06 3.27 15.21
CA LEU A 83 -2.01 2.73 13.86
C LEU A 83 -1.60 3.83 12.86
N ARG A 84 -0.54 3.58 12.11
CA ARG A 84 -0.19 4.44 10.98
C ARG A 84 -1.17 4.19 9.84
N PHE A 85 -1.36 5.17 8.98
CA PHE A 85 -2.29 5.03 7.86
C PHE A 85 -1.91 5.95 6.71
N GLY A 86 -2.38 5.65 5.52
CA GLY A 86 -2.17 6.52 4.38
C GLY A 86 -2.77 5.99 3.09
N PRO A 87 -2.76 6.79 2.02
CA PRO A 87 -3.08 6.28 0.71
C PRO A 87 -1.97 5.35 0.21
N LEU A 88 -2.33 4.38 -0.56
CA LEU A 88 -1.38 3.59 -1.35
C LEU A 88 -2.05 3.27 -2.69
N VAL A 89 -2.12 4.26 -3.53
CA VAL A 89 -1.44 5.58 -3.50
C VAL A 89 -2.44 6.73 -3.72
N TYR A 90 -2.07 7.99 -3.44
CA TYR A 90 -2.71 9.12 -4.14
C TYR A 90 -2.36 9.04 -5.61
N THR A 91 -3.36 9.10 -6.47
CA THR A 91 -3.17 9.25 -7.93
C THR A 91 -2.86 10.71 -8.23
N VAL A 92 -1.60 11.10 -8.02
CA VAL A 92 -1.16 12.52 -7.99
C VAL A 92 -1.57 13.31 -9.22
N ASN A 93 -1.68 12.65 -10.38
CA ASN A 93 -2.14 13.28 -11.63
C ASN A 93 -3.57 13.86 -11.55
N LEU A 94 -4.39 13.40 -10.63
CA LEU A 94 -5.78 13.85 -10.46
C LEU A 94 -5.90 15.08 -9.57
N TYR A 95 -4.80 15.50 -8.93
CA TYR A 95 -4.80 16.59 -7.95
C TYR A 95 -4.12 17.85 -8.48
N HIS A 96 -4.59 18.99 -7.97
CA HIS A 96 -3.77 20.20 -7.95
C HIS A 96 -2.76 20.10 -6.80
N PRO A 97 -1.44 20.25 -7.03
CA PRO A 97 -0.41 20.00 -6.01
C PRO A 97 -0.61 20.77 -4.71
N LEU A 98 -0.97 22.06 -4.76
CA LEU A 98 -1.22 22.86 -3.54
C LEU A 98 -2.35 22.26 -2.71
N ARG A 99 -3.46 21.84 -3.37
CA ARG A 99 -4.58 21.24 -2.66
C ARG A 99 -4.17 19.93 -1.97
N LEU A 100 -3.36 19.12 -2.64
CA LEU A 100 -2.90 17.86 -2.06
C LEU A 100 -1.91 18.11 -0.90
N ILE A 101 -1.06 19.12 -0.97
CA ILE A 101 -0.19 19.54 0.15
C ILE A 101 -1.03 19.88 1.39
N ASP A 102 -2.12 20.66 1.22
CA ASP A 102 -3.01 21.01 2.33
C ASP A 102 -3.59 19.76 2.98
N GLU A 103 -4.10 18.81 2.18
CA GLU A 103 -4.71 17.57 2.67
C GLU A 103 -3.68 16.68 3.39
N ILE A 104 -2.46 16.56 2.86
CA ILE A 104 -1.35 15.82 3.49
C ILE A 104 -1.00 16.46 4.85
N CYS A 105 -0.83 17.77 4.90
CA CYS A 105 -0.50 18.46 6.14
C CYS A 105 -1.64 18.33 7.17
N MET A 106 -2.89 18.47 6.76
CA MET A 106 -4.05 18.29 7.65
C MET A 106 -4.09 16.89 8.25
N LEU A 107 -3.97 15.85 7.42
CA LEU A 107 -4.00 14.46 7.89
C LEU A 107 -2.86 14.15 8.85
N ASP A 108 -1.66 14.65 8.56
CA ASP A 108 -0.48 14.44 9.39
C ASP A 108 -0.62 15.15 10.75
N GLN A 109 -1.12 16.40 10.76
CA GLN A 109 -1.42 17.15 11.98
C GLN A 109 -2.54 16.50 12.79
N MET A 110 -3.67 16.14 12.17
CA MET A 110 -4.81 15.51 12.83
C MET A 110 -4.47 14.15 13.47
N SER A 111 -3.47 13.47 12.93
CA SER A 111 -3.02 12.17 13.42
C SER A 111 -1.77 12.22 14.29
N ASN A 112 -1.22 13.40 14.56
CA ASN A 112 0.04 13.57 15.28
C ASN A 112 1.19 12.76 14.67
N GLY A 113 1.38 12.87 13.33
CA GLY A 113 2.52 12.29 12.62
C GLY A 113 2.39 10.79 12.30
N ARG A 114 1.17 10.28 12.13
CA ARG A 114 0.94 8.87 11.75
C ARG A 114 0.70 8.64 10.26
N LEU A 115 0.71 9.70 9.44
CA LEU A 115 0.49 9.58 8.01
C LEU A 115 1.65 8.87 7.31
N GLU A 116 1.32 7.95 6.42
CA GLU A 116 2.19 7.32 5.43
C GLU A 116 1.80 7.85 4.05
N LEU A 117 2.73 8.47 3.32
CA LEU A 117 2.42 9.18 2.07
C LEU A 117 2.67 8.31 0.84
N GLY A 118 1.69 7.57 0.43
CA GLY A 118 1.75 6.83 -0.83
C GLY A 118 1.43 7.72 -2.02
N VAL A 119 2.28 7.68 -3.05
CA VAL A 119 2.13 8.47 -4.28
C VAL A 119 2.31 7.63 -5.52
N GLY A 120 1.51 7.89 -6.55
CA GLY A 120 1.55 7.16 -7.80
C GLY A 120 0.93 7.94 -8.97
N ARG A 121 1.15 7.40 -10.19
CA ARG A 121 0.63 7.98 -11.42
C ARG A 121 -0.84 7.64 -11.69
N GLY A 122 -1.36 6.63 -11.01
CA GLY A 122 -2.57 5.90 -11.40
C GLY A 122 -2.25 4.76 -12.37
N ILE A 123 -2.98 3.65 -12.22
CA ILE A 123 -2.81 2.45 -13.04
C ILE A 123 -3.75 2.42 -14.23
N SER A 124 -4.94 3.02 -14.08
CA SER A 124 -5.99 3.01 -15.08
C SER A 124 -5.93 4.27 -15.95
N PRO A 125 -5.67 4.15 -17.27
CA PRO A 125 -5.71 5.30 -18.17
C PRO A 125 -7.13 5.89 -18.28
N TYR A 126 -8.16 5.09 -18.02
CA TYR A 126 -9.55 5.54 -18.04
C TYR A 126 -9.85 6.49 -16.88
N GLU A 127 -9.45 6.11 -15.65
CA GLU A 127 -9.61 6.97 -14.47
C GLU A 127 -8.91 8.30 -14.67
N VAL A 128 -7.66 8.28 -15.13
CA VAL A 128 -6.88 9.51 -15.41
C VAL A 128 -7.55 10.35 -16.50
N GLY A 129 -8.07 9.69 -17.55
CA GLY A 129 -8.77 10.35 -18.67
C GLY A 129 -10.08 11.03 -18.24
N TYR A 130 -10.84 10.45 -17.29
CA TYR A 130 -12.09 11.07 -16.78
C TYR A 130 -11.84 12.42 -16.10
N TYR A 131 -10.64 12.63 -15.56
CA TYR A 131 -10.22 13.90 -14.97
C TYR A 131 -9.53 14.84 -15.98
N GLY A 132 -9.59 14.52 -17.28
CA GLY A 132 -9.05 15.38 -18.33
C GLY A 132 -7.53 15.39 -18.42
N VAL A 133 -6.85 14.44 -17.83
CA VAL A 133 -5.39 14.31 -17.92
C VAL A 133 -5.04 13.38 -19.09
N ASP A 134 -4.22 13.88 -20.02
CA ASP A 134 -3.69 13.07 -21.11
C ASP A 134 -2.72 12.01 -20.58
N PRO A 135 -3.01 10.71 -20.75
CA PRO A 135 -2.12 9.63 -20.32
C PRO A 135 -0.71 9.72 -20.90
N ALA A 136 -0.52 10.29 -22.09
CA ALA A 136 0.78 10.44 -22.71
C ALA A 136 1.70 11.39 -21.95
N THR A 137 1.15 12.42 -21.31
CA THR A 137 1.90 13.40 -20.50
C THR A 137 1.94 13.01 -19.00
N GLY A 138 1.21 11.97 -18.64
CA GLY A 138 1.06 11.52 -17.24
C GLY A 138 2.37 11.32 -16.49
N PRO A 139 3.41 10.66 -17.06
CA PRO A 139 4.69 10.48 -16.39
C PRO A 139 5.41 11.79 -16.05
N GLU A 140 5.43 12.75 -16.98
CA GLU A 140 6.08 14.06 -16.79
C GLU A 140 5.30 14.91 -15.77
N ARG A 141 3.97 14.95 -15.90
CA ARG A 141 3.09 15.66 -14.98
C ARG A 141 3.22 15.13 -13.55
N PHE A 142 3.26 13.82 -13.38
CA PHE A 142 3.47 13.18 -12.08
C PHE A 142 4.82 13.59 -11.46
N ALA A 143 5.89 13.55 -12.24
CA ALA A 143 7.24 13.89 -11.75
C ALA A 143 7.30 15.36 -11.29
N GLU A 144 6.73 16.29 -12.06
CA GLU A 144 6.67 17.71 -11.72
C GLU A 144 5.76 17.95 -10.50
N ALA A 145 4.57 17.36 -10.45
CA ALA A 145 3.65 17.49 -9.33
C ALA A 145 4.27 16.97 -8.03
N LEU A 146 4.98 15.84 -8.07
CA LEU A 146 5.66 15.29 -6.91
C LEU A 146 6.79 16.21 -6.41
N ASP A 147 7.59 16.79 -7.31
CA ASP A 147 8.62 17.78 -6.94
C ASP A 147 7.99 18.98 -6.23
N VAL A 148 6.89 19.51 -6.76
CA VAL A 148 6.13 20.60 -6.13
C VAL A 148 5.62 20.21 -4.74
N ILE A 149 5.05 19.00 -4.60
CA ILE A 149 4.53 18.51 -3.32
C ILE A 149 5.66 18.42 -2.30
N LEU A 150 6.78 17.79 -2.64
CA LEU A 150 7.91 17.64 -1.72
C LEU A 150 8.51 19.00 -1.32
N LYS A 151 8.60 19.95 -2.25
CA LYS A 151 9.01 21.34 -1.94
C LYS A 151 8.04 22.01 -0.98
N GLY A 152 6.73 21.93 -1.25
CA GLY A 152 5.71 22.53 -0.40
C GLY A 152 5.66 21.95 1.02
N LEU A 153 5.95 20.64 1.18
CA LEU A 153 6.02 19.99 2.49
C LEU A 153 7.29 20.33 3.29
N THR A 154 8.34 20.86 2.63
CA THR A 154 9.66 21.06 3.25
C THR A 154 10.09 22.52 3.36
N HIS A 155 9.51 23.43 2.59
CA HIS A 155 9.87 24.84 2.56
C HIS A 155 8.75 25.74 3.10
N LYS A 156 9.13 26.88 3.66
CA LYS A 156 8.16 27.88 4.14
C LYS A 156 7.51 28.69 3.02
N ARG A 157 8.13 28.74 1.85
CA ARG A 157 7.62 29.39 0.65
C ARG A 157 7.87 28.50 -0.55
N LEU A 158 6.90 28.47 -1.46
CA LEU A 158 6.95 27.63 -2.65
C LEU A 158 7.11 28.52 -3.88
N ASP A 159 8.25 28.32 -4.56
CA ASP A 159 8.52 28.81 -5.90
C ASP A 159 8.72 27.62 -6.84
N HIS A 160 8.04 27.64 -7.97
CA HIS A 160 8.16 26.64 -9.01
C HIS A 160 7.79 27.23 -10.36
N ALA A 161 8.58 26.94 -11.39
CA ALA A 161 8.28 27.28 -12.78
C ALA A 161 8.50 26.04 -13.63
N GLY A 162 7.42 25.33 -13.93
CA GLY A 162 7.42 24.09 -14.69
C GLY A 162 6.53 24.15 -15.93
N ARG A 163 6.40 23.00 -16.59
CA ARG A 163 5.55 22.85 -17.76
C ARG A 163 4.05 22.81 -17.39
N PHE A 164 3.73 22.18 -16.26
CA PHE A 164 2.34 21.93 -15.84
C PHE A 164 1.91 22.84 -14.69
N PHE A 165 2.86 23.30 -13.87
CA PHE A 165 2.57 24.10 -12.69
C PHE A 165 3.52 25.29 -12.58
N THR A 166 2.99 26.43 -12.15
CA THR A 166 3.79 27.62 -11.86
C THR A 166 3.29 28.25 -10.57
N PHE A 167 4.21 28.44 -9.62
CA PHE A 167 3.95 29.06 -8.33
C PHE A 167 5.02 30.09 -8.06
N LYS A 168 4.64 31.23 -7.50
CA LYS A 168 5.57 32.30 -7.14
C LYS A 168 5.29 32.77 -5.74
N ASP A 169 6.28 32.57 -4.86
CA ASP A 169 6.28 33.07 -3.50
C ASP A 169 5.04 32.70 -2.67
N VAL A 170 4.54 31.45 -2.85
CA VAL A 170 3.35 30.99 -2.13
C VAL A 170 3.72 30.63 -0.69
N PRO A 171 3.11 31.26 0.33
CA PRO A 171 3.39 30.92 1.72
C PRO A 171 2.82 29.55 2.08
N MET A 172 3.67 28.70 2.65
CA MET A 172 3.29 27.36 3.11
C MET A 172 3.07 27.42 4.63
N GLU A 173 1.91 27.98 5.04
CA GLU A 173 1.56 28.21 6.45
C GLU A 173 1.37 26.89 7.22
N MET A 174 0.81 25.87 6.55
CA MET A 174 0.65 24.56 7.15
C MET A 174 1.81 23.65 6.75
N GLN A 175 2.42 23.02 7.74
CA GLN A 175 3.51 22.06 7.57
C GLN A 175 3.14 20.73 8.25
N PRO A 176 3.65 19.59 7.78
CA PRO A 176 3.43 18.32 8.45
C PRO A 176 4.16 18.27 9.80
N VAL A 177 3.72 17.38 10.70
CA VAL A 177 4.42 17.05 11.95
C VAL A 177 5.71 16.33 11.64
N GLN A 178 5.65 15.37 10.73
CA GLN A 178 6.80 14.54 10.35
C GLN A 178 7.81 15.31 9.50
N ARG A 179 9.10 15.08 9.73
CA ARG A 179 10.20 15.77 9.03
C ARG A 179 11.11 14.78 8.31
N PRO A 180 11.57 15.10 7.10
CA PRO A 180 11.27 16.30 6.30
C PRO A 180 9.84 16.33 5.76
N HIS A 181 9.17 15.20 5.64
CA HIS A 181 7.79 14.97 5.23
C HIS A 181 7.36 13.58 5.72
N PRO A 182 6.07 13.19 5.66
CA PRO A 182 5.64 11.82 5.93
C PRO A 182 6.39 10.80 5.07
N PRO A 183 6.66 9.58 5.57
CA PRO A 183 7.37 8.54 4.83
C PRO A 183 6.71 8.26 3.48
N LEU A 184 7.51 8.24 2.40
CA LEU A 184 7.01 7.99 1.06
C LEU A 184 6.78 6.50 0.83
N TRP A 185 5.71 6.17 0.08
CA TRP A 185 5.38 4.85 -0.39
C TRP A 185 5.07 4.82 -1.88
N TYR A 186 5.49 3.76 -2.55
CA TYR A 186 5.21 3.51 -3.96
C TYR A 186 4.69 2.09 -4.19
N GLY A 187 3.71 1.96 -5.09
CA GLY A 187 3.42 0.69 -5.74
C GLY A 187 4.43 0.45 -6.87
N ALA A 188 5.20 -0.63 -6.78
CA ALA A 188 6.22 -0.99 -7.76
C ALA A 188 5.84 -2.30 -8.48
N ASN A 189 5.91 -2.29 -9.82
CA ASN A 189 5.58 -3.45 -10.66
C ASN A 189 6.69 -3.79 -11.67
N SER A 190 7.88 -3.15 -11.56
CA SER A 190 9.03 -3.41 -12.43
C SER A 190 10.34 -3.20 -11.68
N LEU A 191 11.39 -3.89 -12.13
CA LEU A 191 12.74 -3.74 -11.57
C LEU A 191 13.31 -2.35 -11.80
N ASP A 192 12.99 -1.71 -12.94
CA ASP A 192 13.51 -0.38 -13.30
C ASP A 192 13.14 0.72 -12.29
N SER A 193 12.09 0.50 -11.49
CA SER A 193 11.71 1.45 -10.45
C SER A 193 12.60 1.38 -9.21
N ALA A 194 13.32 0.27 -8.97
CA ALA A 194 14.06 0.05 -7.73
C ALA A 194 15.16 1.10 -7.48
N ASP A 195 15.96 1.44 -8.50
CA ASP A 195 17.02 2.46 -8.38
C ASP A 195 16.45 3.84 -8.04
N ARG A 196 15.35 4.21 -8.68
CA ARG A 196 14.68 5.50 -8.42
C ARG A 196 14.14 5.54 -7.00
N LEU A 197 13.50 4.47 -6.55
CA LEU A 197 12.91 4.40 -5.22
C LEU A 197 13.99 4.34 -4.13
N ALA A 198 15.11 3.64 -4.38
CA ALA A 198 16.26 3.67 -3.49
C ALA A 198 16.85 5.07 -3.35
N ARG A 199 17.01 5.82 -4.45
CA ARG A 199 17.47 7.23 -4.40
C ARG A 199 16.54 8.12 -3.59
N LEU A 200 15.24 7.97 -3.76
CA LEU A 200 14.22 8.71 -3.01
C LEU A 200 14.12 8.31 -1.52
N GLY A 201 14.72 7.19 -1.12
CA GLY A 201 14.52 6.65 0.23
C GLY A 201 13.07 6.25 0.50
N SER A 202 12.37 5.77 -0.51
CA SER A 202 10.94 5.48 -0.43
C SER A 202 10.68 4.02 -0.09
N ASN A 203 9.71 3.77 0.78
CA ASN A 203 9.13 2.45 0.95
C ASN A 203 8.49 1.99 -0.37
N ALA A 204 8.49 0.68 -0.62
CA ALA A 204 7.92 0.09 -1.82
C ALA A 204 7.00 -1.09 -1.50
N VAL A 205 5.89 -1.22 -2.22
CA VAL A 205 5.05 -2.41 -2.21
C VAL A 205 5.00 -3.00 -3.60
N VAL A 206 5.26 -4.30 -3.69
CA VAL A 206 5.39 -5.02 -4.96
C VAL A 206 4.29 -6.07 -5.07
N GLY A 207 3.53 -6.03 -6.15
CA GLY A 207 2.38 -6.91 -6.42
C GLY A 207 2.70 -8.09 -7.35
N MET A 208 3.93 -8.60 -7.33
CA MET A 208 4.37 -9.73 -8.16
C MET A 208 4.37 -11.07 -7.40
N LYS A 209 4.70 -12.18 -8.08
CA LYS A 209 5.06 -13.45 -7.43
C LYS A 209 6.29 -13.25 -6.53
N ALA A 210 6.45 -14.12 -5.52
CA ALA A 210 7.52 -13.97 -4.52
C ALA A 210 8.92 -13.87 -5.14
N GLU A 211 9.20 -14.62 -6.20
CA GLU A 211 10.48 -14.61 -6.93
C GLU A 211 10.75 -13.25 -7.58
N GLY A 212 9.73 -12.65 -8.22
CA GLY A 212 9.83 -11.30 -8.81
C GLY A 212 10.06 -10.23 -7.77
N VAL A 213 9.41 -10.36 -6.60
CA VAL A 213 9.63 -9.46 -5.46
C VAL A 213 11.05 -9.65 -4.91
N GLY A 214 11.58 -10.88 -4.87
CA GLY A 214 12.95 -11.18 -4.47
C GLY A 214 13.98 -10.50 -5.37
N GLN A 215 13.76 -10.54 -6.68
CA GLN A 215 14.60 -9.83 -7.65
C GLN A 215 14.55 -8.30 -7.42
N PHE A 216 13.36 -7.75 -7.25
CA PHE A 216 13.19 -6.32 -6.92
C PHE A 216 13.90 -5.94 -5.61
N SER A 217 13.70 -6.74 -4.56
CA SER A 217 14.30 -6.52 -3.25
C SER A 217 15.83 -6.54 -3.30
N ALA A 218 16.42 -7.52 -4.02
CA ALA A 218 17.86 -7.61 -4.23
C ALA A 218 18.39 -6.37 -4.99
N HIS A 219 17.70 -5.95 -6.04
CA HIS A 219 18.08 -4.78 -6.83
C HIS A 219 17.99 -3.48 -6.02
N TYR A 220 16.91 -3.31 -5.26
CA TYR A 220 16.74 -2.16 -4.36
C TYR A 220 17.86 -2.07 -3.32
N ARG A 221 18.21 -3.20 -2.66
CA ARG A 221 19.30 -3.29 -1.67
C ARG A 221 20.65 -2.94 -2.29
N ALA A 222 20.93 -3.44 -3.49
CA ALA A 222 22.16 -3.12 -4.21
C ALA A 222 22.27 -1.61 -4.52
N ALA A 223 21.18 -1.02 -5.00
CA ALA A 223 21.10 0.43 -5.25
C ALA A 223 21.25 1.26 -3.96
N TRP A 224 20.61 0.85 -2.86
CA TRP A 224 20.73 1.48 -1.55
C TRP A 224 22.18 1.49 -1.04
N LYS A 225 22.84 0.34 -1.11
CA LYS A 225 24.25 0.18 -0.74
C LYS A 225 25.19 1.02 -1.61
N ALA A 226 24.93 1.09 -2.93
CA ALA A 226 25.71 1.89 -3.86
C ALA A 226 25.64 3.40 -3.56
N LEU A 227 24.58 3.86 -2.87
CA LEU A 227 24.42 5.23 -2.37
C LEU A 227 25.20 5.48 -1.06
N GLY A 228 25.89 4.48 -0.51
CA GLY A 228 26.64 4.60 0.76
C GLY A 228 25.74 4.71 2.01
N ARG A 229 24.47 4.32 1.90
CA ARG A 229 23.50 4.40 3.01
C ARG A 229 23.60 3.16 3.92
N ALA A 230 23.30 3.36 5.21
CA ALA A 230 23.34 2.28 6.20
C ALA A 230 22.17 1.31 6.02
N ASP A 231 22.39 0.04 6.32
CA ASP A 231 21.36 -1.00 6.17
C ASP A 231 20.22 -0.83 7.18
N GLU A 232 20.50 -0.26 8.37
CA GLU A 232 19.49 0.06 9.40
C GLU A 232 18.49 1.13 8.97
N ASP A 233 18.88 2.01 8.05
CA ASP A 233 18.03 3.08 7.51
C ASP A 233 17.25 2.64 6.26
N MET A 234 17.37 1.37 5.87
CA MET A 234 16.74 0.90 4.65
C MET A 234 15.21 0.91 4.75
N PRO A 235 14.53 1.51 3.76
CA PRO A 235 13.07 1.55 3.73
C PRO A 235 12.43 0.15 3.69
N MET A 236 11.15 0.12 3.99
CA MET A 236 10.37 -1.11 3.90
C MET A 236 10.15 -1.53 2.45
N ILE A 237 10.38 -2.80 2.18
CA ILE A 237 10.03 -3.47 0.92
C ILE A 237 8.96 -4.48 1.24
N GLY A 238 7.77 -4.27 0.68
CA GLY A 238 6.57 -5.03 0.99
C GLY A 238 6.13 -5.95 -0.13
N LEU A 239 5.56 -7.08 0.27
CA LEU A 239 4.86 -8.03 -0.59
C LEU A 239 3.37 -7.95 -0.30
N SER A 240 2.53 -7.74 -1.34
CA SER A 240 1.09 -7.62 -1.18
C SER A 240 0.34 -8.91 -1.53
N ARG A 241 -0.55 -9.38 -0.63
CA ARG A 241 -1.34 -10.61 -0.79
C ARG A 241 -2.77 -10.44 -0.32
N HIS A 242 -3.72 -11.09 -1.00
CA HIS A 242 -5.03 -11.36 -0.42
C HIS A 242 -4.87 -12.47 0.61
N VAL A 243 -5.43 -12.30 1.80
CA VAL A 243 -5.28 -13.27 2.89
C VAL A 243 -6.63 -13.55 3.52
N VAL A 244 -6.98 -14.84 3.62
CA VAL A 244 -8.16 -15.31 4.34
C VAL A 244 -7.73 -16.43 5.29
N VAL A 245 -7.89 -16.20 6.58
CA VAL A 245 -7.62 -17.20 7.62
C VAL A 245 -8.96 -17.68 8.17
N GLY A 246 -9.19 -18.97 8.14
CA GLY A 246 -10.40 -19.60 8.68
C GLY A 246 -10.07 -20.69 9.71
N ASP A 247 -11.10 -21.20 10.36
CA ASP A 247 -10.96 -22.31 11.32
C ASP A 247 -10.53 -23.62 10.64
N SER A 248 -10.73 -23.71 9.32
CA SER A 248 -10.26 -24.81 8.48
C SER A 248 -9.85 -24.34 7.09
N ASP A 249 -8.98 -25.09 6.41
CA ASP A 249 -8.57 -24.81 5.02
C ASP A 249 -9.79 -24.78 4.10
N ARG A 250 -10.74 -25.71 4.26
CA ARG A 250 -11.95 -25.80 3.43
C ARG A 250 -12.79 -24.53 3.51
N GLU A 251 -13.04 -24.03 4.71
CA GLU A 251 -13.86 -22.83 4.93
C GLU A 251 -13.17 -21.58 4.38
N ALA A 252 -11.90 -21.41 4.71
CA ALA A 252 -11.10 -20.28 4.25
C ALA A 252 -11.00 -20.24 2.72
N GLN A 253 -10.75 -21.37 2.07
CA GLN A 253 -10.66 -21.45 0.61
C GLN A 253 -12.02 -21.19 -0.07
N ALA A 254 -13.12 -21.70 0.49
CA ALA A 254 -14.45 -21.41 -0.05
C ALA A 254 -14.80 -19.92 0.02
N ALA A 255 -14.55 -19.27 1.16
CA ALA A 255 -14.75 -17.84 1.34
C ALA A 255 -13.83 -17.02 0.41
N ALA A 256 -12.54 -17.38 0.35
CA ALA A 256 -11.56 -16.70 -0.49
C ALA A 256 -11.89 -16.79 -1.98
N LYS A 257 -12.31 -17.97 -2.47
CA LYS A 257 -12.69 -18.17 -3.88
C LYS A 257 -13.88 -17.32 -4.28
N ARG A 258 -14.92 -17.29 -3.44
CA ARG A 258 -16.10 -16.45 -3.64
C ARG A 258 -15.74 -14.95 -3.66
N ALA A 259 -15.01 -14.50 -2.66
CA ALA A 259 -14.62 -13.11 -2.51
C ALA A 259 -13.66 -12.65 -3.62
N PHE A 260 -12.73 -13.50 -4.03
CA PHE A 260 -11.78 -13.21 -5.10
C PHE A 260 -12.47 -12.99 -6.44
N ALA A 261 -13.44 -13.83 -6.80
CA ALA A 261 -14.22 -13.67 -8.02
C ALA A 261 -14.91 -12.29 -8.06
N ARG A 262 -15.53 -11.88 -6.94
CA ARG A 262 -16.19 -10.58 -6.82
C ARG A 262 -15.23 -9.42 -6.91
N TRP A 263 -14.10 -9.50 -6.21
CA TRP A 263 -13.05 -8.50 -6.26
C TRP A 263 -12.43 -8.40 -7.66
N TYR A 264 -12.19 -9.53 -8.32
CA TYR A 264 -11.61 -9.56 -9.67
C TYR A 264 -12.52 -8.91 -10.69
N ASP A 265 -13.85 -9.13 -10.60
CA ASP A 265 -14.82 -8.45 -11.44
C ASP A 265 -14.78 -6.92 -11.25
N ALA A 266 -14.60 -6.45 -10.02
CA ALA A 266 -14.42 -5.03 -9.72
C ALA A 266 -13.09 -4.49 -10.29
N LEU A 267 -12.02 -5.26 -10.19
CA LEU A 267 -10.70 -4.90 -10.75
C LEU A 267 -10.75 -4.69 -12.25
N ILE A 268 -11.41 -5.58 -12.99
CA ILE A 268 -11.46 -5.51 -14.45
C ILE A 268 -12.59 -4.63 -15.00
N HIS A 269 -13.40 -4.03 -14.14
CA HIS A 269 -14.63 -3.34 -14.50
C HIS A 269 -14.43 -2.31 -15.63
N LEU A 270 -13.48 -1.40 -15.49
CA LEU A 270 -13.23 -0.34 -16.48
C LEU A 270 -12.68 -0.90 -17.78
N TRP A 271 -11.77 -1.86 -17.74
CA TRP A 271 -11.25 -2.50 -18.97
C TRP A 271 -12.36 -3.20 -19.75
N ARG A 272 -13.23 -3.93 -19.04
CA ARG A 272 -14.39 -4.57 -19.65
C ARG A 272 -15.38 -3.53 -20.23
N ALA A 273 -15.64 -2.45 -19.53
CA ALA A 273 -16.52 -1.38 -19.98
C ALA A 273 -16.00 -0.68 -21.25
N HIS A 274 -14.69 -0.63 -21.43
CA HIS A 274 -14.04 -0.08 -22.63
C HIS A 274 -13.69 -1.15 -23.69
N GLY A 275 -14.16 -2.38 -23.55
CA GLY A 275 -14.00 -3.45 -24.55
C GLY A 275 -12.56 -3.97 -24.69
N VAL A 276 -11.70 -3.76 -23.70
CA VAL A 276 -10.32 -4.25 -23.69
C VAL A 276 -10.08 -5.23 -22.56
N GLY A 277 -9.15 -6.18 -22.78
CA GLY A 277 -8.70 -7.10 -21.75
C GLY A 277 -7.67 -6.45 -20.82
N LEU A 278 -7.52 -7.04 -19.65
CA LEU A 278 -6.44 -6.66 -18.74
C LEU A 278 -5.06 -6.91 -19.38
N PRO A 279 -4.08 -6.07 -19.06
CA PRO A 279 -2.68 -6.38 -19.38
C PRO A 279 -2.29 -7.75 -18.81
N ARG A 280 -1.66 -8.61 -19.62
CA ARG A 280 -1.29 -10.00 -19.26
C ARG A 280 -0.41 -10.15 -18.02
N GLN A 281 0.12 -9.06 -17.51
CA GLN A 281 1.03 -9.02 -16.34
C GLN A 281 0.30 -8.81 -15.00
N MET A 282 -1.03 -8.69 -15.02
CA MET A 282 -1.83 -8.54 -13.80
C MET A 282 -2.16 -9.92 -13.17
N ILE A 283 -2.85 -9.86 -12.04
CA ILE A 283 -3.26 -11.05 -11.26
C ILE A 283 -4.09 -12.00 -12.14
N PRO A 284 -3.86 -13.32 -12.10
CA PRO A 284 -4.66 -14.30 -12.82
C PRO A 284 -6.17 -14.20 -12.48
N ALA A 285 -7.01 -14.48 -13.47
CA ALA A 285 -8.46 -14.46 -13.29
C ALA A 285 -8.98 -15.67 -12.48
N GLU A 286 -8.34 -16.81 -12.71
CA GLU A 286 -8.72 -18.05 -12.06
C GLU A 286 -8.16 -18.13 -10.65
N PHE A 287 -9.02 -18.46 -9.68
CA PHE A 287 -8.65 -18.51 -8.27
C PHE A 287 -7.51 -19.48 -8.00
N GLU A 288 -7.55 -20.66 -8.59
CA GLU A 288 -6.55 -21.71 -8.41
C GLU A 288 -5.17 -21.25 -8.91
N GLU A 289 -5.13 -20.58 -10.06
CA GLU A 289 -3.89 -20.01 -10.61
C GLU A 289 -3.37 -18.86 -9.75
N ALA A 290 -4.26 -17.99 -9.25
CA ALA A 290 -3.90 -16.90 -8.35
C ALA A 290 -3.37 -17.42 -7.01
N GLN A 291 -3.92 -18.50 -6.48
CA GLN A 291 -3.50 -19.17 -5.25
C GLN A 291 -2.14 -19.87 -5.45
N GLU A 292 -1.95 -20.60 -6.54
CA GLU A 292 -0.68 -21.23 -6.88
C GLU A 292 0.42 -20.17 -7.03
N GLY A 293 0.13 -19.09 -7.75
CA GLY A 293 1.03 -17.94 -7.93
C GLY A 293 1.30 -17.13 -6.67
N GLY A 294 0.62 -17.43 -5.54
CA GLY A 294 0.80 -16.75 -4.27
C GLY A 294 0.13 -15.37 -4.17
N TYR A 295 -0.69 -14.96 -5.14
CA TYR A 295 -1.43 -13.70 -5.07
C TYR A 295 -2.53 -13.72 -4.00
N ILE A 296 -3.02 -14.92 -3.70
CA ILE A 296 -3.99 -15.16 -2.64
C ILE A 296 -3.50 -16.31 -1.75
N VAL A 297 -3.64 -16.15 -0.45
CA VAL A 297 -3.27 -17.12 0.57
C VAL A 297 -4.48 -17.35 1.44
N ALA A 298 -5.04 -18.56 1.39
CA ALA A 298 -6.25 -18.92 2.13
C ALA A 298 -6.09 -20.29 2.79
N GLY A 299 -6.48 -20.39 4.05
CA GLY A 299 -6.40 -21.64 4.80
C GLY A 299 -6.53 -21.46 6.30
N SER A 300 -6.28 -22.52 7.03
CA SER A 300 -6.09 -22.51 8.48
C SER A 300 -4.87 -21.67 8.86
N PRO A 301 -4.73 -21.22 10.12
CA PRO A 301 -3.56 -20.46 10.56
C PRO A 301 -2.23 -21.13 10.19
N ALA A 302 -2.14 -22.47 10.31
CA ALA A 302 -0.94 -23.21 9.96
C ALA A 302 -0.62 -23.12 8.45
N THR A 303 -1.60 -23.34 7.59
CA THR A 303 -1.45 -23.25 6.14
C THR A 303 -1.04 -21.84 5.70
N VAL A 304 -1.69 -20.80 6.24
CA VAL A 304 -1.40 -19.40 5.91
C VAL A 304 0.00 -19.02 6.38
N ARG A 305 0.35 -19.35 7.61
CA ARG A 305 1.69 -19.10 8.17
C ARG A 305 2.78 -19.71 7.31
N ASP A 306 2.67 -21.02 7.00
CA ASP A 306 3.70 -21.74 6.27
C ASP A 306 3.86 -21.22 4.83
N ARG A 307 2.75 -20.81 4.20
CA ARG A 307 2.79 -20.16 2.89
C ARG A 307 3.46 -18.79 2.96
N LEU A 308 3.04 -17.90 3.86
CA LEU A 308 3.61 -16.56 3.98
C LEU A 308 5.08 -16.62 4.39
N LYS A 309 5.47 -17.52 5.29
CA LYS A 309 6.87 -17.71 5.67
C LYS A 309 7.76 -18.05 4.48
N ARG A 310 7.30 -18.98 3.64
CA ARG A 310 8.01 -19.33 2.41
C ARG A 310 8.10 -18.14 1.46
N ASP A 311 6.97 -17.50 1.16
CA ASP A 311 6.90 -16.41 0.20
C ASP A 311 7.71 -15.18 0.67
N ASN A 312 7.67 -14.84 1.97
CA ASN A 312 8.46 -13.76 2.56
C ASN A 312 9.97 -14.02 2.50
N ASN A 313 10.39 -15.27 2.76
CA ASN A 313 11.80 -15.66 2.66
C ASN A 313 12.31 -15.55 1.22
N VAL A 314 11.54 -16.05 0.23
CA VAL A 314 11.89 -15.93 -1.19
C VAL A 314 11.93 -14.47 -1.63
N ALA A 315 10.97 -13.66 -1.19
CA ALA A 315 10.87 -12.25 -1.51
C ALA A 315 11.93 -11.37 -0.82
N GLY A 316 12.52 -11.83 0.29
CA GLY A 316 13.53 -11.08 1.04
C GLY A 316 12.99 -9.73 1.55
N ILE A 317 11.75 -9.70 2.03
CA ILE A 317 11.03 -8.50 2.47
C ILE A 317 11.12 -8.28 3.97
N ASN A 318 10.75 -7.08 4.41
CA ASN A 318 10.58 -6.71 5.81
C ASN A 318 9.17 -6.17 6.12
N TYR A 319 8.26 -6.20 5.13
CA TYR A 319 6.88 -5.75 5.25
C TYR A 319 5.91 -6.69 4.52
N CYS A 320 4.96 -7.28 5.25
CA CYS A 320 3.91 -8.11 4.67
C CYS A 320 2.61 -7.32 4.63
N LEU A 321 2.11 -7.03 3.42
CA LEU A 321 0.91 -6.23 3.22
C LEU A 321 -0.27 -7.12 2.84
N CYS A 322 -1.26 -7.22 3.72
CA CYS A 322 -2.39 -8.13 3.61
C CYS A 322 -3.67 -7.41 3.19
N ARG A 323 -4.41 -7.99 2.23
CA ARG A 323 -5.82 -7.64 1.98
C ARG A 323 -6.69 -8.63 2.74
N LEU A 324 -7.27 -8.17 3.85
CA LEU A 324 -8.05 -9.01 4.78
C LEU A 324 -9.57 -8.79 4.66
N ALA A 325 -9.98 -7.80 3.85
CA ALA A 325 -11.36 -7.48 3.58
C ALA A 325 -11.49 -7.08 2.10
N PHE A 326 -12.14 -7.91 1.30
CA PHE A 326 -12.29 -7.70 -0.14
C PHE A 326 -13.48 -8.53 -0.69
N GLY A 327 -13.96 -8.14 -1.86
CA GLY A 327 -15.06 -8.84 -2.55
C GLY A 327 -16.35 -8.81 -1.73
N ASP A 328 -16.87 -9.97 -1.47
CA ASP A 328 -18.09 -10.16 -0.69
C ASP A 328 -17.85 -10.75 0.71
N LEU A 329 -16.60 -10.71 1.20
CA LEU A 329 -16.35 -11.09 2.59
C LEU A 329 -17.21 -10.21 3.51
N SER A 330 -17.97 -10.87 4.36
CA SER A 330 -18.75 -10.21 5.40
C SER A 330 -17.83 -9.59 6.46
N PHE A 331 -18.39 -8.66 7.26
CA PHE A 331 -17.67 -8.10 8.41
C PHE A 331 -17.20 -9.21 9.36
N GLU A 332 -18.03 -10.19 9.67
CA GLU A 332 -17.68 -11.27 10.60
C GLU A 332 -16.61 -12.21 10.02
N GLU A 333 -16.68 -12.56 8.72
CA GLU A 333 -15.63 -13.34 8.07
C GLU A 333 -14.28 -12.60 8.09
N SER A 334 -14.27 -11.31 7.75
CA SER A 334 -13.08 -10.47 7.78
C SER A 334 -12.54 -10.32 9.20
N LYS A 335 -13.40 -10.05 10.19
CA LYS A 335 -13.04 -9.94 11.60
C LYS A 335 -12.41 -11.24 12.12
N ARG A 336 -13.04 -12.41 11.87
CA ARG A 336 -12.50 -13.70 12.27
C ARG A 336 -11.14 -13.97 11.65
N SER A 337 -10.99 -13.67 10.36
CA SER A 337 -9.71 -13.80 9.66
C SER A 337 -8.61 -12.94 10.28
N VAL A 338 -8.92 -11.70 10.65
CA VAL A 338 -7.98 -10.80 11.35
C VAL A 338 -7.57 -11.33 12.71
N GLU A 339 -8.54 -11.78 13.50
CA GLU A 339 -8.29 -12.33 14.86
C GLU A 339 -7.37 -13.55 14.80
N LEU A 340 -7.65 -14.51 13.90
CA LEU A 340 -6.79 -15.70 13.68
C LEU A 340 -5.40 -15.31 13.17
N PHE A 341 -5.33 -14.39 12.20
CA PHE A 341 -4.07 -13.92 11.66
C PHE A 341 -3.19 -13.30 12.73
N ALA A 342 -3.75 -12.41 13.55
CA ALA A 342 -3.02 -11.73 14.61
C ALA A 342 -2.56 -12.69 15.72
N ALA A 343 -3.42 -13.64 16.11
CA ALA A 343 -3.12 -14.54 17.20
C ALA A 343 -2.14 -15.67 16.83
N GLU A 344 -2.22 -16.21 15.60
CA GLU A 344 -1.55 -17.46 15.26
C GLU A 344 -0.60 -17.38 14.06
N VAL A 345 -0.70 -16.33 13.24
CA VAL A 345 0.16 -16.17 12.06
C VAL A 345 1.25 -15.14 12.29
N MET A 346 0.88 -13.91 12.69
CA MET A 346 1.85 -12.82 12.90
C MET A 346 2.98 -13.17 13.86
N PRO A 347 2.74 -13.80 15.04
CA PRO A 347 3.81 -14.06 16.01
C PRO A 347 4.86 -15.08 15.52
N ALA A 348 4.57 -15.82 14.47
CA ALA A 348 5.42 -16.90 13.94
C ALA A 348 6.17 -16.51 12.65
N LEU A 349 6.02 -15.28 12.18
CA LEU A 349 6.66 -14.72 10.99
C LEU A 349 7.63 -13.61 11.36
#